data_b87f9bcb33d745027e886c9ef0956505
#
_entry.id   b87f9bcb33d745027e886c9ef0956505
#
_cell.length_a   1.000
_cell.length_b   1.000
_cell.length_c   1.000
_cell.angle_alpha   90.00
_cell.angle_beta   90.00
_cell.angle_gamma   90.00
#
_symmetry.space_group_name_H-M   'P 1'
#
loop_
_entity.id
_entity.type
_entity.pdbx_description
1 polymer ?
#
loop_
_entity_poly.entity_id
_entity_poly.type
_entity_poly.pdbx_seq_one_letter_code
_entity_poly.pdbx_strand_id
1 'polypeptide(L)'
;EKPPVPEKVVTQSGQLVYTKSDIQDGQNIWQAMGGMEIGSVWGHGSYVAPDWTADWLHKEILGTQNVLAKQFYQKSFDELSDSEKSSIKSKVTKIFKTNTYDVNTGVITIDDLRYEAIKLNVIHYSDVFLNGRDEYAIPKNTLKDPEKIRKFNAFIFWGSWAASTNRLDDDVTYTNNWPHEDLIDNKPTADTVVWTGVSIIILLLGIGLMALWYATQKGQVEHKDFPSDDPLLGAVITPSQKAVLKYFWIVSGLFLLQILLGVITAHYGVEGGAFYGIPLAEILPYVITRTWHTQLGIFWIATAWLAAGLYIAPAVSGVEPKGQKTGVNILFI
;
A
#
# COMPACT_ATOMS: atom_id res chain seq x y z
N GLU A 1 3.48 -11.83 -9.30
CA GLU A 1 2.24 -11.95 -10.11
C GLU A 1 1.12 -11.16 -9.44
N LYS A 2 0.31 -10.43 -10.23
CA LYS A 2 -0.80 -9.63 -9.69
C LYS A 2 -1.97 -10.54 -9.34
N PRO A 3 -2.54 -10.47 -8.11
CA PRO A 3 -3.73 -11.25 -7.77
C PRO A 3 -4.92 -10.84 -8.65
N PRO A 4 -5.68 -11.79 -9.19
CA PRO A 4 -6.88 -11.48 -9.96
C PRO A 4 -7.97 -10.92 -9.05
N VAL A 5 -8.73 -9.93 -9.54
CA VAL A 5 -9.99 -9.51 -8.93
C VAL A 5 -11.09 -10.37 -9.57
N PRO A 6 -11.74 -11.28 -8.83
CA PRO A 6 -12.71 -12.20 -9.40
C PRO A 6 -13.98 -11.46 -9.86
N GLU A 7 -14.65 -11.96 -10.88
CA GLU A 7 -15.98 -11.47 -11.28
C GLU A 7 -17.02 -11.77 -10.19
N LYS A 8 -16.88 -12.91 -9.53
CA LYS A 8 -17.67 -13.27 -8.34
C LYS A 8 -16.96 -14.31 -7.47
N VAL A 9 -17.30 -14.31 -6.20
CA VAL A 9 -16.95 -15.34 -5.23
C VAL A 9 -18.23 -16.10 -4.88
N VAL A 10 -18.22 -17.42 -5.00
CA VAL A 10 -19.34 -18.30 -4.71
C VAL A 10 -18.93 -19.42 -3.77
N THR A 11 -19.87 -20.00 -3.04
CA THR A 11 -19.64 -21.22 -2.27
C THR A 11 -19.71 -22.45 -3.18
N GLN A 12 -19.27 -23.62 -2.70
CA GLN A 12 -19.44 -24.90 -3.40
C GLN A 12 -20.92 -25.24 -3.63
N SER A 13 -21.81 -24.83 -2.74
CA SER A 13 -23.26 -24.94 -2.89
C SER A 13 -23.88 -23.93 -3.88
N GLY A 14 -23.07 -23.02 -4.46
CA GLY A 14 -23.51 -22.03 -5.45
C GLY A 14 -24.03 -20.72 -4.87
N GLN A 15 -23.94 -20.48 -3.57
CA GLN A 15 -24.35 -19.22 -2.95
C GLN A 15 -23.37 -18.11 -3.33
N LEU A 16 -23.89 -16.97 -3.79
CA LEU A 16 -23.09 -15.77 -4.05
C LEU A 16 -22.63 -15.15 -2.73
N VAL A 17 -21.32 -14.90 -2.59
CA VAL A 17 -20.71 -14.26 -1.42
C VAL A 17 -20.36 -12.80 -1.73
N TYR A 18 -19.56 -12.56 -2.77
CA TYR A 18 -19.15 -11.24 -3.20
C TYR A 18 -19.08 -11.14 -4.72
N THR A 19 -19.28 -9.94 -5.24
CA THR A 19 -19.06 -9.58 -6.64
C THR A 19 -17.77 -8.77 -6.80
N LYS A 20 -17.30 -8.63 -8.03
CA LYS A 20 -16.19 -7.73 -8.38
C LYS A 20 -16.42 -6.29 -7.93
N SER A 21 -17.65 -5.80 -8.14
CA SER A 21 -18.06 -4.46 -7.69
C SER A 21 -17.97 -4.33 -6.18
N ASP A 22 -18.37 -5.33 -5.41
CA ASP A 22 -18.27 -5.30 -3.94
C ASP A 22 -16.82 -5.15 -3.48
N ILE A 23 -15.89 -5.85 -4.13
CA ILE A 23 -14.46 -5.78 -3.80
C ILE A 23 -13.89 -4.40 -4.15
N GLN A 24 -14.21 -3.88 -5.33
CA GLN A 24 -13.72 -2.57 -5.79
C GLN A 24 -14.31 -1.42 -4.97
N ASP A 25 -15.60 -1.47 -4.70
CA ASP A 25 -16.26 -0.49 -3.82
C ASP A 25 -15.73 -0.57 -2.40
N GLY A 26 -15.43 -1.77 -1.91
CA GLY A 26 -14.80 -1.99 -0.61
C GLY A 26 -13.41 -1.34 -0.50
N GLN A 27 -12.61 -1.43 -1.55
CA GLN A 27 -11.35 -0.71 -1.65
C GLN A 27 -11.54 0.81 -1.58
N ASN A 28 -12.52 1.33 -2.31
CA ASN A 28 -12.84 2.76 -2.29
C ASN A 28 -13.30 3.21 -0.89
N ILE A 29 -14.09 2.38 -0.19
CA ILE A 29 -14.53 2.66 1.18
C ILE A 29 -13.34 2.68 2.14
N TRP A 30 -12.44 1.68 2.09
CA TRP A 30 -11.23 1.65 2.89
C TRP A 30 -10.39 2.93 2.68
N GLN A 31 -10.22 3.35 1.43
CA GLN A 31 -9.47 4.56 1.10
C GLN A 31 -10.17 5.84 1.58
N ALA A 32 -11.50 5.91 1.44
CA ALA A 32 -12.29 7.05 1.93
C ALA A 32 -12.23 7.21 3.45
N MET A 33 -12.05 6.11 4.20
CA MET A 33 -11.87 6.12 5.65
C MET A 33 -10.47 6.52 6.11
N GLY A 34 -9.50 6.68 5.21
CA GLY A 34 -8.10 7.03 5.51
C GLY A 34 -7.08 6.06 4.90
N GLY A 35 -7.53 4.95 4.33
CA GLY A 35 -6.66 3.97 3.68
C GLY A 35 -5.64 3.38 4.66
N MET A 36 -4.37 3.49 4.32
CA MET A 36 -3.27 2.94 5.12
C MET A 36 -3.12 3.57 6.51
N GLU A 37 -3.77 4.72 6.78
CA GLU A 37 -3.74 5.36 8.09
C GLU A 37 -4.61 4.65 9.12
N ILE A 38 -5.71 4.02 8.67
CA ILE A 38 -6.63 3.27 9.53
C ILE A 38 -6.29 1.79 9.65
N GLY A 39 -5.33 1.32 8.89
CA GLY A 39 -4.86 -0.06 8.87
C GLY A 39 -4.21 -0.44 7.57
N SER A 40 -3.17 -1.26 7.66
CA SER A 40 -2.42 -1.71 6.49
C SER A 40 -3.16 -2.83 5.73
N VAL A 41 -2.76 -3.00 4.49
CA VAL A 41 -3.09 -4.15 3.64
C VAL A 41 -1.78 -4.73 3.15
N TRP A 42 -1.58 -6.02 3.34
CA TRP A 42 -0.33 -6.75 3.01
C TRP A 42 0.92 -6.14 3.64
N GLY A 43 0.81 -5.63 4.86
CA GLY A 43 1.93 -5.06 5.61
C GLY A 43 2.32 -3.64 5.20
N HIS A 44 1.56 -2.97 4.33
CA HIS A 44 1.80 -1.60 3.89
C HIS A 44 0.83 -0.63 4.57
N GLY A 45 1.30 0.14 5.55
CA GLY A 45 0.48 1.14 6.25
C GLY A 45 1.02 1.59 7.61
N SER A 46 0.14 2.12 8.46
CA SER A 46 0.46 2.67 9.76
C SER A 46 0.84 1.59 10.77
N TYR A 47 1.80 1.90 11.67
CA TYR A 47 2.19 1.02 12.77
C TYR A 47 1.19 1.01 13.95
N VAL A 48 0.28 1.97 14.02
CA VAL A 48 -0.66 2.13 15.15
C VAL A 48 -2.04 1.53 14.87
N ALA A 49 -2.23 1.00 13.68
CA ALA A 49 -3.48 0.40 13.23
C ALA A 49 -3.26 -1.08 12.85
N PRO A 50 -4.30 -1.91 12.78
CA PRO A 50 -4.17 -3.32 12.41
C PRO A 50 -3.68 -3.47 10.97
N ASP A 51 -3.09 -4.63 10.63
CA ASP A 51 -3.09 -5.10 9.25
C ASP A 51 -4.40 -5.84 9.00
N TRP A 52 -5.28 -5.26 8.18
CA TRP A 52 -6.61 -5.80 7.93
C TRP A 52 -6.56 -7.20 7.30
N THR A 53 -5.56 -7.46 6.44
CA THR A 53 -5.43 -8.76 5.79
C THR A 53 -4.92 -9.83 6.74
N ALA A 54 -3.94 -9.50 7.59
CA ALA A 54 -3.43 -10.42 8.60
C ALA A 54 -4.49 -10.75 9.66
N ASP A 55 -5.16 -9.72 10.18
CA ASP A 55 -6.18 -9.88 11.21
C ASP A 55 -7.39 -10.68 10.69
N TRP A 56 -7.87 -10.37 9.47
CA TRP A 56 -8.92 -11.15 8.83
C TRP A 56 -8.51 -12.60 8.62
N LEU A 57 -7.32 -12.82 8.04
CA LEU A 57 -6.81 -14.16 7.74
C LEU A 57 -6.74 -15.01 9.00
N HIS A 58 -6.13 -14.48 10.05
CA HIS A 58 -5.99 -15.19 11.32
C HIS A 58 -7.36 -15.59 11.92
N LYS A 59 -8.30 -14.65 11.98
CA LYS A 59 -9.65 -14.90 12.48
C LYS A 59 -10.44 -15.89 11.63
N GLU A 60 -10.33 -15.79 10.30
CA GLU A 60 -10.98 -16.72 9.38
C GLU A 60 -10.44 -18.14 9.53
N ILE A 61 -9.13 -18.31 9.73
CA ILE A 61 -8.51 -19.61 9.99
C ILE A 61 -9.01 -20.20 11.31
N LEU A 62 -8.97 -19.44 12.41
CA LEU A 62 -9.47 -19.88 13.71
C LEU A 62 -10.96 -20.24 13.64
N GLY A 63 -11.75 -19.42 12.96
CA GLY A 63 -13.17 -19.69 12.72
C GLY A 63 -13.36 -21.00 11.95
N THR A 64 -12.60 -21.21 10.87
CA THR A 64 -12.66 -22.43 10.05
C THR A 64 -12.24 -23.66 10.84
N GLN A 65 -11.18 -23.58 11.68
CA GLN A 65 -10.78 -24.67 12.57
C GLN A 65 -11.91 -25.07 13.51
N ASN A 66 -12.59 -24.10 14.12
CA ASN A 66 -13.71 -24.38 15.02
C ASN A 66 -14.94 -24.93 14.30
N VAL A 67 -15.26 -24.44 13.10
CA VAL A 67 -16.37 -24.97 12.29
C VAL A 67 -16.10 -26.42 11.91
N LEU A 68 -14.89 -26.72 11.43
CA LEU A 68 -14.50 -28.10 11.09
C LEU A 68 -14.47 -29.01 12.31
N ALA A 69 -13.97 -28.54 13.46
CA ALA A 69 -13.95 -29.31 14.71
C ALA A 69 -15.35 -29.69 15.15
N LYS A 70 -16.29 -28.74 15.11
CA LYS A 70 -17.71 -29.01 15.43
C LYS A 70 -18.34 -29.95 14.42
N GLN A 71 -18.06 -29.81 13.13
CA GLN A 71 -18.63 -30.65 12.08
C GLN A 71 -18.15 -32.10 12.15
N PHE A 72 -16.85 -32.32 12.38
CA PHE A 72 -16.28 -33.69 12.36
C PHE A 72 -16.23 -34.37 13.71
N TYR A 73 -16.09 -33.60 14.80
CA TYR A 73 -15.86 -34.16 16.14
C TYR A 73 -16.90 -33.71 17.18
N GLN A 74 -17.81 -32.79 16.83
CA GLN A 74 -18.83 -32.21 17.74
C GLN A 74 -18.24 -31.55 18.99
N LYS A 75 -16.99 -31.06 18.88
CA LYS A 75 -16.22 -30.39 19.93
C LYS A 75 -15.69 -29.05 19.44
N SER A 76 -15.29 -28.16 20.36
CA SER A 76 -14.49 -27.02 20.03
C SER A 76 -13.06 -27.46 19.63
N PHE A 77 -12.33 -26.62 18.86
CA PHE A 77 -10.97 -26.97 18.43
C PHE A 77 -10.03 -27.20 19.63
N ASP A 78 -10.19 -26.45 20.72
CA ASP A 78 -9.35 -26.54 21.91
C ASP A 78 -9.55 -27.87 22.68
N GLU A 79 -10.74 -28.46 22.60
CA GLU A 79 -11.08 -29.72 23.26
C GLU A 79 -10.63 -30.97 22.48
N LEU A 80 -10.05 -30.78 21.28
CA LEU A 80 -9.58 -31.88 20.46
C LEU A 80 -8.27 -32.46 20.99
N SER A 81 -8.06 -33.76 20.78
CA SER A 81 -6.75 -34.39 20.96
C SER A 81 -5.73 -33.86 19.94
N ASP A 82 -4.42 -34.03 20.18
CA ASP A 82 -3.36 -33.57 19.29
C ASP A 82 -3.46 -34.17 17.88
N SER A 83 -3.88 -35.42 17.77
CA SER A 83 -4.13 -36.08 16.48
C SER A 83 -5.28 -35.45 15.71
N GLU A 84 -6.40 -35.18 16.40
CA GLU A 84 -7.56 -34.53 15.81
C GLU A 84 -7.24 -33.07 15.41
N LYS A 85 -6.51 -32.31 16.25
CA LYS A 85 -5.99 -30.97 15.94
C LYS A 85 -5.13 -30.97 14.70
N SER A 86 -4.21 -31.92 14.59
CA SER A 86 -3.35 -32.08 13.42
C SER A 86 -4.15 -32.36 12.15
N SER A 87 -5.16 -33.23 12.24
CA SER A 87 -6.06 -33.52 11.11
C SER A 87 -6.83 -32.26 10.65
N ILE A 88 -7.38 -31.50 11.61
CA ILE A 88 -8.09 -30.24 11.28
C ILE A 88 -7.12 -29.22 10.66
N LYS A 89 -5.93 -29.02 11.25
CA LYS A 89 -4.91 -28.10 10.70
C LYS A 89 -4.56 -28.45 9.25
N SER A 90 -4.32 -29.72 8.94
CA SER A 90 -4.04 -30.16 7.58
C SER A 90 -5.19 -29.84 6.60
N LYS A 91 -6.43 -30.05 7.00
CA LYS A 91 -7.61 -29.72 6.19
C LYS A 91 -7.72 -28.20 5.95
N VAL A 92 -7.55 -27.40 7.01
CA VAL A 92 -7.58 -25.94 6.94
C VAL A 92 -6.48 -25.43 6.00
N THR A 93 -5.24 -25.90 6.17
CA THR A 93 -4.14 -25.53 5.27
C THR A 93 -4.47 -25.81 3.81
N LYS A 94 -5.04 -26.99 3.54
CA LYS A 94 -5.47 -27.33 2.18
C LYS A 94 -6.56 -26.39 1.65
N ILE A 95 -7.57 -26.06 2.46
CA ILE A 95 -8.67 -25.17 2.07
C ILE A 95 -8.15 -23.76 1.71
N PHE A 96 -7.20 -23.24 2.50
CA PHE A 96 -6.68 -21.90 2.27
C PHE A 96 -5.64 -21.82 1.15
N LYS A 97 -4.78 -22.83 1.03
CA LYS A 97 -3.70 -22.85 0.02
C LYS A 97 -4.17 -23.25 -1.38
N THR A 98 -5.25 -24.01 -1.50
CA THR A 98 -5.75 -24.44 -2.81
C THR A 98 -6.38 -23.26 -3.56
N ASN A 99 -5.82 -22.94 -4.74
CA ASN A 99 -6.39 -21.93 -5.62
C ASN A 99 -7.59 -22.50 -6.37
N THR A 100 -8.74 -21.90 -6.17
CA THR A 100 -10.00 -22.28 -6.81
C THR A 100 -10.48 -21.23 -7.81
N TYR A 101 -9.60 -20.29 -8.19
CA TYR A 101 -9.91 -19.30 -9.21
C TYR A 101 -9.91 -19.92 -10.60
N ASP A 102 -11.03 -19.84 -11.28
CA ASP A 102 -11.18 -20.26 -12.67
C ASP A 102 -10.88 -19.08 -13.61
N VAL A 103 -9.80 -19.18 -14.37
CA VAL A 103 -9.33 -18.14 -15.30
C VAL A 103 -10.34 -17.84 -16.40
N ASN A 104 -11.14 -18.82 -16.82
CA ASN A 104 -12.10 -18.67 -17.94
C ASN A 104 -13.36 -17.93 -17.50
N THR A 105 -13.83 -18.19 -16.29
CA THR A 105 -15.07 -17.60 -15.76
C THR A 105 -14.84 -16.45 -14.80
N GLY A 106 -13.60 -16.27 -14.32
CA GLY A 106 -13.26 -15.28 -13.31
C GLY A 106 -13.88 -15.57 -11.93
N VAL A 107 -14.26 -16.81 -11.65
CA VAL A 107 -14.97 -17.20 -10.43
C VAL A 107 -14.00 -17.81 -9.42
N ILE A 108 -14.10 -17.37 -8.15
CA ILE A 108 -13.52 -18.08 -7.01
C ILE A 108 -14.60 -18.91 -6.35
N THR A 109 -14.34 -20.20 -6.16
CA THR A 109 -15.23 -21.11 -5.40
C THR A 109 -14.62 -21.39 -4.04
N ILE A 110 -15.33 -21.03 -2.96
CA ILE A 110 -14.91 -21.28 -1.57
C ILE A 110 -15.65 -22.46 -0.97
N ASP A 111 -15.00 -23.12 -0.02
CA ASP A 111 -15.61 -24.19 0.76
C ASP A 111 -16.78 -23.68 1.62
N ASP A 112 -17.88 -24.42 1.69
CA ASP A 112 -19.08 -24.02 2.45
C ASP A 112 -18.79 -23.84 3.94
N LEU A 113 -17.92 -24.67 4.53
CA LEU A 113 -17.54 -24.55 5.95
C LEU A 113 -16.63 -23.35 6.19
N ARG A 114 -15.75 -23.01 5.24
CA ARG A 114 -14.99 -21.76 5.27
C ARG A 114 -15.91 -20.54 5.20
N TYR A 115 -17.00 -20.64 4.43
CA TYR A 115 -17.98 -19.54 4.36
C TYR A 115 -18.65 -19.25 5.72
N GLU A 116 -18.87 -20.27 6.56
CA GLU A 116 -19.37 -20.05 7.92
C GLU A 116 -18.39 -19.18 8.75
N ALA A 117 -17.08 -19.40 8.62
CA ALA A 117 -16.07 -18.56 9.28
C ALA A 117 -16.04 -17.13 8.71
N ILE A 118 -16.23 -16.95 7.41
CA ILE A 118 -16.34 -15.61 6.78
C ILE A 118 -17.53 -14.84 7.39
N LYS A 119 -18.65 -15.48 7.61
CA LYS A 119 -19.81 -14.83 8.27
C LYS A 119 -19.48 -14.35 9.69
N LEU A 120 -18.68 -15.11 10.44
CA LEU A 120 -18.24 -14.70 11.77
C LEU A 120 -17.31 -13.47 11.69
N ASN A 121 -16.42 -13.41 10.72
CA ASN A 121 -15.59 -12.22 10.49
C ASN A 121 -16.44 -10.99 10.13
N VAL A 122 -17.45 -11.15 9.27
CA VAL A 122 -18.36 -10.05 8.91
C VAL A 122 -19.09 -9.51 10.15
N ILE A 123 -19.52 -10.38 11.05
CA ILE A 123 -20.15 -9.97 12.32
C ILE A 123 -19.13 -9.21 13.19
N HIS A 124 -17.91 -9.74 13.33
CA HIS A 124 -16.84 -9.10 14.11
C HIS A 124 -16.53 -7.68 13.62
N TYR A 125 -16.29 -7.51 12.33
CA TYR A 125 -15.96 -6.19 11.78
C TYR A 125 -17.15 -5.24 11.76
N SER A 126 -18.38 -5.75 11.64
CA SER A 126 -19.56 -4.94 11.84
C SER A 126 -19.62 -4.36 13.26
N ASP A 127 -19.30 -5.16 14.27
CA ASP A 127 -19.20 -4.69 15.65
C ASP A 127 -18.07 -3.68 15.84
N VAL A 128 -16.89 -3.93 15.27
CA VAL A 128 -15.75 -3.00 15.31
C VAL A 128 -16.13 -1.59 14.79
N PHE A 129 -16.81 -1.52 13.64
CA PHE A 129 -17.15 -0.23 13.04
C PHE A 129 -18.34 0.47 13.69
N LEU A 130 -19.29 -0.28 14.21
CA LEU A 130 -20.50 0.28 14.87
C LEU A 130 -20.22 0.68 16.32
N ASN A 131 -19.57 -0.19 17.08
CA ASN A 131 -19.35 0.01 18.51
C ASN A 131 -17.98 0.58 18.86
N GLY A 132 -17.05 0.60 17.90
CA GLY A 132 -15.65 1.02 18.10
C GLY A 132 -14.85 -0.05 18.83
N ARG A 133 -13.54 -0.01 18.68
CA ARG A 133 -12.59 -0.88 19.36
C ARG A 133 -11.27 -0.17 19.55
N ASP A 134 -10.83 -0.02 20.79
CA ASP A 134 -9.57 0.65 21.14
C ASP A 134 -8.36 -0.09 20.56
N GLU A 135 -8.41 -1.43 20.54
CA GLU A 135 -7.37 -2.31 19.95
C GLU A 135 -7.10 -2.03 18.46
N TYR A 136 -8.13 -1.56 17.73
CA TYR A 136 -8.04 -1.20 16.31
C TYR A 136 -7.87 0.31 16.12
N ALA A 137 -7.86 1.10 17.18
CA ALA A 137 -7.94 2.57 17.13
C ALA A 137 -9.14 3.07 16.31
N ILE A 138 -10.23 2.32 16.28
CA ILE A 138 -11.48 2.64 15.56
C ILE A 138 -12.52 3.21 16.52
N PRO A 139 -12.93 4.48 16.36
CA PRO A 139 -14.02 5.08 17.14
C PRO A 139 -15.38 4.45 16.81
N LYS A 140 -16.33 4.64 17.73
CA LYS A 140 -17.73 4.25 17.50
C LYS A 140 -18.31 4.95 16.27
N ASN A 141 -19.13 4.21 15.53
CA ASN A 141 -19.83 4.75 14.36
C ASN A 141 -18.91 5.27 13.23
N THR A 142 -17.69 4.73 13.10
CA THR A 142 -16.78 5.07 12.01
C THR A 142 -17.39 4.71 10.65
N LEU A 143 -18.07 3.58 10.56
CA LEU A 143 -18.84 3.18 9.39
C LEU A 143 -20.21 2.68 9.85
N LYS A 144 -21.29 3.36 9.45
CA LYS A 144 -22.65 3.09 9.95
C LYS A 144 -23.52 2.31 8.96
N ASP A 145 -23.22 2.43 7.68
CA ASP A 145 -23.98 1.81 6.60
C ASP A 145 -23.61 0.30 6.51
N PRO A 146 -24.55 -0.63 6.75
CA PRO A 146 -24.29 -2.04 6.67
C PRO A 146 -23.79 -2.51 5.30
N GLU A 147 -24.26 -1.86 4.22
CA GLU A 147 -23.82 -2.21 2.87
C GLU A 147 -22.36 -1.77 2.64
N LYS A 148 -21.96 -0.63 3.15
CA LYS A 148 -20.55 -0.21 3.11
C LYS A 148 -19.65 -1.14 3.94
N ILE A 149 -20.13 -1.59 5.10
CA ILE A 149 -19.40 -2.57 5.93
C ILE A 149 -19.26 -3.89 5.16
N ARG A 150 -20.32 -4.37 4.52
CA ARG A 150 -20.27 -5.60 3.69
C ARG A 150 -19.26 -5.47 2.56
N LYS A 151 -19.24 -4.35 1.85
CA LYS A 151 -18.28 -4.08 0.76
C LYS A 151 -16.84 -3.95 1.29
N PHE A 152 -16.64 -3.27 2.41
CA PHE A 152 -15.32 -3.25 3.08
C PHE A 152 -14.83 -4.67 3.38
N ASN A 153 -15.69 -5.52 3.94
CA ASN A 153 -15.37 -6.92 4.21
C ASN A 153 -15.04 -7.70 2.93
N ALA A 154 -15.70 -7.41 1.80
CA ALA A 154 -15.39 -8.02 0.51
C ALA A 154 -13.97 -7.71 0.05
N PHE A 155 -13.52 -6.47 0.22
CA PHE A 155 -12.17 -6.05 -0.13
C PHE A 155 -11.12 -6.73 0.76
N ILE A 156 -11.35 -6.76 2.08
CA ILE A 156 -10.41 -7.38 3.02
C ILE A 156 -10.36 -8.90 2.83
N PHE A 157 -11.51 -9.55 2.59
CA PHE A 157 -11.57 -10.96 2.21
C PHE A 157 -10.70 -11.24 0.97
N TRP A 158 -10.85 -10.43 -0.10
CA TRP A 158 -10.04 -10.60 -1.31
C TRP A 158 -8.54 -10.44 -1.03
N GLY A 159 -8.17 -9.44 -0.23
CA GLY A 159 -6.78 -9.24 0.19
C GLY A 159 -6.22 -10.42 0.98
N SER A 160 -7.01 -10.97 1.90
CA SER A 160 -6.68 -12.16 2.70
C SER A 160 -6.60 -13.42 1.85
N TRP A 161 -7.54 -13.61 0.90
CA TRP A 161 -7.49 -14.70 -0.07
C TRP A 161 -6.20 -14.66 -0.89
N ALA A 162 -5.84 -13.51 -1.45
CA ALA A 162 -4.60 -13.34 -2.22
C ALA A 162 -3.33 -13.61 -1.38
N ALA A 163 -3.39 -13.33 -0.07
CA ALA A 163 -2.28 -13.54 0.85
C ALA A 163 -2.11 -14.99 1.32
N SER A 164 -3.16 -15.80 1.22
CA SER A 164 -3.17 -17.19 1.71
C SER A 164 -3.22 -18.25 0.61
N THR A 165 -3.77 -17.92 -0.55
CA THR A 165 -3.95 -18.86 -1.65
C THR A 165 -2.72 -18.90 -2.56
N ASN A 166 -2.24 -20.09 -2.91
CA ASN A 166 -1.13 -20.26 -3.83
C ASN A 166 -1.50 -19.78 -5.22
N ARG A 167 -0.52 -19.31 -6.00
CA ARG A 167 -0.69 -19.04 -7.43
C ARG A 167 -1.08 -20.32 -8.16
N LEU A 168 -1.63 -20.20 -9.37
CA LEU A 168 -2.12 -21.37 -10.11
C LEU A 168 -1.01 -22.37 -10.44
N ASP A 169 0.20 -21.89 -10.71
CA ASP A 169 1.33 -22.70 -11.15
C ASP A 169 2.54 -22.64 -10.20
N ASP A 170 2.31 -22.25 -8.92
CA ASP A 170 3.39 -22.07 -7.94
C ASP A 170 2.89 -22.42 -6.53
N ASP A 171 3.81 -22.84 -5.66
CA ASP A 171 3.55 -23.11 -4.23
C ASP A 171 3.61 -21.84 -3.37
N VAL A 172 3.72 -20.68 -4.00
CA VAL A 172 3.83 -19.38 -3.34
C VAL A 172 2.55 -18.57 -3.57
N THR A 173 2.08 -17.86 -2.55
CA THR A 173 0.88 -17.00 -2.64
C THR A 173 1.14 -15.76 -3.51
N TYR A 174 0.08 -15.06 -3.91
CA TYR A 174 0.19 -13.82 -4.69
C TYR A 174 1.01 -12.72 -4.00
N THR A 175 1.16 -12.78 -2.67
CA THR A 175 1.94 -11.85 -1.85
C THR A 175 3.26 -12.43 -1.33
N ASN A 176 3.79 -13.49 -1.94
CA ASN A 176 4.99 -14.21 -1.50
C ASN A 176 4.89 -14.70 -0.04
N ASN A 177 3.76 -15.27 0.32
CA ASN A 177 3.41 -15.77 1.65
C ASN A 177 3.43 -14.70 2.75
N TRP A 178 3.13 -13.45 2.43
CA TRP A 178 2.95 -12.38 3.39
C TRP A 178 1.44 -12.05 3.55
N PRO A 179 0.89 -11.85 4.77
CA PRO A 179 1.57 -11.91 6.06
C PRO A 179 1.93 -13.34 6.51
N HIS A 180 2.88 -13.42 7.45
CA HIS A 180 3.22 -14.67 8.11
C HIS A 180 2.03 -15.20 8.91
N GLU A 181 1.67 -16.49 8.69
CA GLU A 181 0.58 -17.16 9.41
C GLU A 181 0.91 -18.65 9.62
N ASP A 182 1.34 -18.98 10.84
CA ASP A 182 1.77 -20.34 11.20
C ASP A 182 0.66 -21.39 11.14
N LEU A 183 -0.60 -20.99 11.29
CA LEU A 183 -1.72 -21.91 11.31
C LEU A 183 -1.94 -22.64 9.98
N ILE A 184 -1.49 -22.05 8.88
CA ILE A 184 -1.56 -22.58 7.51
C ILE A 184 -0.18 -22.67 6.83
N ASP A 185 0.89 -22.60 7.62
CA ASP A 185 2.28 -22.63 7.13
C ASP A 185 2.59 -21.55 6.07
N ASN A 186 2.00 -20.38 6.23
CA ASN A 186 2.23 -19.23 5.35
C ASN A 186 3.48 -18.48 5.79
N LYS A 187 4.66 -18.95 5.35
CA LYS A 187 5.95 -18.35 5.70
C LYS A 187 6.48 -17.52 4.53
N PRO A 188 6.89 -16.26 4.75
CA PRO A 188 7.48 -15.43 3.71
C PRO A 188 8.63 -16.15 3.01
N THR A 189 8.71 -15.95 1.69
CA THR A 189 9.76 -16.60 0.88
C THR A 189 11.14 -16.05 1.22
N ALA A 190 12.17 -16.89 1.09
CA ALA A 190 13.56 -16.49 1.31
C ALA A 190 13.98 -15.30 0.44
N ASP A 191 13.44 -15.19 -0.77
CA ASP A 191 13.70 -14.09 -1.71
C ASP A 191 13.33 -12.72 -1.11
N THR A 192 12.21 -12.63 -0.39
CA THR A 192 11.79 -11.38 0.27
C THR A 192 12.85 -10.90 1.28
N VAL A 193 13.40 -11.81 2.07
CA VAL A 193 14.44 -11.51 3.06
C VAL A 193 15.76 -11.15 2.38
N VAL A 194 16.16 -11.94 1.36
CA VAL A 194 17.41 -11.73 0.61
C VAL A 194 17.40 -10.37 -0.09
N TRP A 195 16.34 -10.04 -0.83
CA TRP A 195 16.26 -8.76 -1.54
C TRP A 195 16.19 -7.55 -0.61
N THR A 196 15.55 -7.69 0.57
CA THR A 196 15.59 -6.65 1.61
C THR A 196 17.02 -6.43 2.09
N GLY A 197 17.76 -7.50 2.40
CA GLY A 197 19.15 -7.43 2.80
C GLY A 197 20.06 -6.82 1.72
N VAL A 198 19.89 -7.24 0.47
CA VAL A 198 20.63 -6.70 -0.68
C VAL A 198 20.36 -5.20 -0.86
N SER A 199 19.10 -4.77 -0.74
CA SER A 199 18.74 -3.34 -0.85
C SER A 199 19.41 -2.49 0.23
N ILE A 200 19.46 -2.96 1.47
CA ILE A 200 20.15 -2.29 2.57
C ILE A 200 21.66 -2.21 2.29
N ILE A 201 22.28 -3.29 1.83
CA ILE A 201 23.70 -3.31 1.49
C ILE A 201 24.01 -2.31 0.37
N ILE A 202 23.20 -2.28 -0.70
CA ILE A 202 23.39 -1.34 -1.81
C ILE A 202 23.27 0.11 -1.32
N LEU A 203 22.30 0.40 -0.46
CA LEU A 203 22.14 1.73 0.14
C LEU A 203 23.38 2.14 0.95
N LEU A 204 23.86 1.26 1.82
CA LEU A 204 25.05 1.52 2.64
C LEU A 204 26.30 1.69 1.79
N LEU A 205 26.48 0.87 0.74
CA LEU A 205 27.57 1.01 -0.22
C LEU A 205 27.49 2.35 -0.96
N GLY A 206 26.30 2.77 -1.39
CA GLY A 206 26.10 4.08 -2.04
C GLY A 206 26.49 5.25 -1.13
N ILE A 207 26.05 5.21 0.13
CA ILE A 207 26.42 6.21 1.15
C ILE A 207 27.94 6.19 1.40
N GLY A 208 28.54 5.00 1.54
CA GLY A 208 29.97 4.82 1.76
C GLY A 208 30.82 5.34 0.59
N LEU A 209 30.41 5.07 -0.65
CA LEU A 209 31.08 5.59 -1.86
C LEU A 209 30.97 7.10 -1.97
N MET A 210 29.82 7.68 -1.62
CA MET A 210 29.64 9.13 -1.60
C MET A 210 30.52 9.78 -0.51
N ALA A 211 30.59 9.20 0.67
CA ALA A 211 31.47 9.66 1.75
C ALA A 211 32.96 9.56 1.37
N LEU A 212 33.37 8.45 0.73
CA LEU A 212 34.71 8.27 0.23
C LEU A 212 35.06 9.33 -0.84
N TRP A 213 34.16 9.49 -1.82
CA TRP A 213 34.32 10.54 -2.84
C TRP A 213 34.49 11.92 -2.22
N TYR A 214 33.61 12.27 -1.26
CA TYR A 214 33.74 13.55 -0.53
C TYR A 214 35.07 13.67 0.20
N ALA A 215 35.52 12.62 0.89
CA ALA A 215 36.80 12.60 1.58
C ALA A 215 37.99 12.83 0.65
N THR A 216 37.94 12.28 -0.59
CA THR A 216 39.01 12.49 -1.62
C THR A 216 39.04 13.93 -2.14
N GLN A 217 37.90 14.64 -2.09
CA GLN A 217 37.80 16.03 -2.53
C GLN A 217 38.23 17.02 -1.44
N LYS A 218 38.32 16.59 -0.18
CA LYS A 218 38.53 17.47 1.00
C LYS A 218 39.83 18.29 0.96
N GLY A 219 40.83 17.86 0.21
CA GLY A 219 42.09 18.58 0.02
C GLY A 219 42.07 19.58 -1.15
N GLN A 220 41.00 19.59 -1.96
CA GLN A 220 40.89 20.48 -3.14
C GLN A 220 39.92 21.65 -2.91
N VAL A 221 39.18 21.64 -1.82
CA VAL A 221 38.29 22.74 -1.47
C VAL A 221 39.08 23.74 -0.63
N GLU A 222 39.54 24.81 -1.26
CA GLU A 222 39.99 26.00 -0.54
C GLU A 222 38.82 26.48 0.34
N HIS A 223 39.03 26.50 1.66
CA HIS A 223 38.13 27.20 2.56
C HIS A 223 38.22 28.70 2.28
N LYS A 224 37.34 29.19 1.41
CA LYS A 224 37.14 30.62 1.28
C LYS A 224 36.37 31.12 2.49
N ASP A 225 36.84 32.19 3.12
CA ASP A 225 36.07 32.88 4.14
C ASP A 225 34.68 33.27 3.61
N PHE A 226 33.68 33.30 4.50
CA PHE A 226 32.37 33.79 4.10
C PHE A 226 32.51 35.20 3.50
N PRO A 227 31.88 35.51 2.36
CA PRO A 227 31.91 36.83 1.77
C PRO A 227 31.34 37.84 2.79
N SER A 228 32.01 38.99 2.91
CA SER A 228 31.57 40.11 3.78
C SER A 228 30.23 40.72 3.31
N ASP A 229 29.94 40.60 2.01
CA ASP A 229 28.71 41.10 1.38
C ASP A 229 27.85 39.96 0.87
N ASP A 230 26.52 40.19 0.76
CA ASP A 230 25.60 39.22 0.20
C ASP A 230 26.01 38.85 -1.23
N PRO A 231 26.38 37.60 -1.52
CA PRO A 231 26.86 37.19 -2.84
C PRO A 231 25.78 37.26 -3.94
N LEU A 232 24.50 37.47 -3.54
CA LEU A 232 23.38 37.67 -4.47
C LEU A 232 23.20 39.13 -4.86
N LEU A 233 23.75 40.09 -4.10
CA LEU A 233 23.71 41.51 -4.43
C LEU A 233 24.61 41.83 -5.63
N GLY A 234 23.98 42.21 -6.75
CA GLY A 234 24.69 42.54 -7.98
C GLY A 234 25.22 41.35 -8.79
N ALA A 235 24.89 40.12 -8.37
CA ALA A 235 25.31 38.93 -9.10
C ALA A 235 24.68 38.87 -10.50
N VAL A 236 25.52 38.63 -11.51
CA VAL A 236 25.03 38.34 -12.86
C VAL A 236 24.57 36.91 -12.95
N ILE A 237 23.30 36.73 -13.34
CA ILE A 237 22.68 35.39 -13.45
C ILE A 237 23.48 34.56 -14.47
N THR A 238 24.02 33.45 -14.00
CA THR A 238 24.84 32.54 -14.80
C THR A 238 24.00 31.68 -15.77
N PRO A 239 24.61 31.09 -16.80
CA PRO A 239 23.92 30.18 -17.72
C PRO A 239 23.28 28.96 -17.06
N SER A 240 23.86 28.40 -15.97
CA SER A 240 23.27 27.31 -15.22
C SER A 240 22.05 27.75 -14.40
N GLN A 241 22.12 28.93 -13.76
CA GLN A 241 20.97 29.51 -13.06
C GLN A 241 19.80 29.79 -14.01
N LYS A 242 20.05 30.28 -15.23
CA LYS A 242 19.01 30.42 -16.25
C LYS A 242 18.39 29.05 -16.61
N ALA A 243 19.20 28.00 -16.69
CA ALA A 243 18.70 26.64 -16.97
C ALA A 243 17.86 26.07 -15.85
N VAL A 244 18.07 26.51 -14.59
CA VAL A 244 17.26 26.09 -13.44
C VAL A 244 15.82 26.63 -13.46
N LEU A 245 15.55 27.75 -14.16
CA LEU A 245 14.21 28.35 -14.23
C LEU A 245 13.14 27.34 -14.69
N LYS A 246 13.48 26.40 -15.56
CA LYS A 246 12.54 25.35 -15.99
C LYS A 246 12.09 24.43 -14.86
N TYR A 247 12.95 24.19 -13.85
CA TYR A 247 12.56 23.42 -12.65
C TYR A 247 11.50 24.16 -11.86
N PHE A 248 11.63 25.47 -11.65
CA PHE A 248 10.63 26.27 -10.95
C PHE A 248 9.29 26.30 -11.69
N TRP A 249 9.29 26.31 -13.03
CA TRP A 249 8.08 26.19 -13.82
C TRP A 249 7.40 24.82 -13.62
N ILE A 250 8.19 23.74 -13.61
CA ILE A 250 7.66 22.38 -13.33
C ILE A 250 7.15 22.31 -11.90
N VAL A 251 7.87 22.83 -10.91
CA VAL A 251 7.41 22.89 -9.50
C VAL A 251 6.06 23.58 -9.40
N SER A 252 5.90 24.74 -10.05
CA SER A 252 4.64 25.48 -10.06
C SER A 252 3.50 24.67 -10.70
N GLY A 253 3.78 24.00 -11.81
CA GLY A 253 2.82 23.12 -12.48
C GLY A 253 2.40 21.91 -11.63
N LEU A 254 3.37 21.22 -11.02
CA LEU A 254 3.12 20.09 -10.13
C LEU A 254 2.32 20.51 -8.88
N PHE A 255 2.64 21.65 -8.29
CA PHE A 255 1.94 22.20 -7.14
C PHE A 255 0.47 22.51 -7.46
N LEU A 256 0.20 23.19 -8.58
CA LEU A 256 -1.16 23.47 -9.01
C LEU A 256 -1.94 22.19 -9.29
N LEU A 257 -1.33 21.22 -9.96
CA LEU A 257 -1.96 19.93 -10.21
C LEU A 257 -2.23 19.17 -8.92
N GLN A 258 -1.31 19.23 -7.96
CA GLN A 258 -1.49 18.62 -6.63
C GLN A 258 -2.70 19.22 -5.90
N ILE A 259 -2.84 20.55 -5.90
CA ILE A 259 -4.01 21.22 -5.30
C ILE A 259 -5.30 20.74 -5.97
N LEU A 260 -5.33 20.70 -7.30
CA LEU A 260 -6.50 20.28 -8.05
C LEU A 260 -6.93 18.86 -7.70
N LEU A 261 -5.95 17.93 -7.67
CA LEU A 261 -6.23 16.54 -7.29
C LEU A 261 -6.64 16.41 -5.81
N GLY A 262 -6.10 17.26 -4.93
CA GLY A 262 -6.52 17.33 -3.53
C GLY A 262 -7.97 17.73 -3.37
N VAL A 263 -8.41 18.75 -4.11
CA VAL A 263 -9.81 19.19 -4.14
C VAL A 263 -10.73 18.07 -4.63
N ILE A 264 -10.39 17.41 -5.75
CA ILE A 264 -11.15 16.28 -6.28
C ILE A 264 -11.23 15.15 -5.26
N THR A 265 -10.11 14.79 -4.63
CA THR A 265 -10.04 13.74 -3.61
C THR A 265 -10.92 14.06 -2.40
N ALA A 266 -10.91 15.30 -1.93
CA ALA A 266 -11.72 15.74 -0.80
C ALA A 266 -13.23 15.62 -1.09
N HIS A 267 -13.66 16.08 -2.26
CA HIS A 267 -15.07 15.97 -2.66
C HIS A 267 -15.52 14.51 -2.86
N TYR A 268 -14.68 13.68 -3.44
CA TYR A 268 -15.00 12.25 -3.55
C TYR A 268 -15.15 11.57 -2.19
N GLY A 269 -14.32 11.96 -1.21
CA GLY A 269 -14.38 11.41 0.14
C GLY A 269 -15.62 11.84 0.93
N VAL A 270 -16.11 13.06 0.71
CA VAL A 270 -17.23 13.65 1.48
C VAL A 270 -18.57 13.47 0.76
N GLU A 271 -18.65 13.86 -0.51
CA GLU A 271 -19.91 13.88 -1.29
C GLU A 271 -20.05 12.68 -2.24
N GLY A 272 -18.98 11.97 -2.51
CA GLY A 272 -18.95 10.81 -3.40
C GLY A 272 -18.59 11.13 -4.85
N GLY A 273 -18.40 10.07 -5.66
CA GLY A 273 -17.90 10.18 -7.03
C GLY A 273 -18.82 10.94 -8.01
N ALA A 274 -20.08 11.16 -7.65
CA ALA A 274 -21.06 11.89 -8.46
C ALA A 274 -21.09 13.41 -8.22
N PHE A 275 -20.27 13.92 -7.30
CA PHE A 275 -20.28 15.34 -6.89
C PHE A 275 -20.24 16.33 -8.06
N TYR A 276 -19.42 16.08 -9.05
CA TYR A 276 -19.21 16.99 -10.17
C TYR A 276 -20.32 16.95 -11.24
N GLY A 277 -21.32 16.08 -11.11
CA GLY A 277 -22.43 15.95 -12.08
C GLY A 277 -22.02 15.36 -13.45
N ILE A 278 -20.77 14.94 -13.59
CA ILE A 278 -20.21 14.26 -14.77
C ILE A 278 -19.51 12.98 -14.30
N PRO A 279 -19.34 11.96 -15.16
CA PRO A 279 -18.71 10.67 -14.77
C PRO A 279 -17.19 10.79 -14.59
N LEU A 280 -16.75 11.83 -13.88
CA LEU A 280 -15.31 12.09 -13.66
C LEU A 280 -14.65 10.94 -12.88
N ALA A 281 -15.37 10.33 -11.94
CA ALA A 281 -14.86 9.23 -11.13
C ALA A 281 -14.62 7.93 -11.93
N GLU A 282 -15.21 7.77 -13.10
CA GLU A 282 -14.94 6.63 -14.00
C GLU A 282 -13.59 6.78 -14.69
N ILE A 283 -13.19 8.00 -15.05
CA ILE A 283 -11.93 8.31 -15.73
C ILE A 283 -10.81 8.53 -14.71
N LEU A 284 -11.13 9.25 -13.63
CA LEU A 284 -10.20 9.65 -12.59
C LEU A 284 -10.75 9.25 -11.21
N PRO A 285 -10.71 7.95 -10.85
CA PRO A 285 -11.26 7.45 -9.60
C PRO A 285 -10.49 7.96 -8.38
N TYR A 286 -11.13 7.92 -7.21
CA TYR A 286 -10.57 8.33 -5.92
C TYR A 286 -9.17 7.79 -5.66
N VAL A 287 -8.93 6.52 -5.97
CA VAL A 287 -7.61 5.86 -5.81
C VAL A 287 -6.51 6.63 -6.53
N ILE A 288 -6.77 7.03 -7.78
CA ILE A 288 -5.80 7.73 -8.62
C ILE A 288 -5.60 9.16 -8.11
N THR A 289 -6.69 9.88 -7.84
CA THR A 289 -6.60 11.27 -7.38
C THR A 289 -5.85 11.38 -6.06
N ARG A 290 -6.15 10.52 -5.09
CA ARG A 290 -5.46 10.48 -3.79
C ARG A 290 -3.98 10.11 -3.93
N THR A 291 -3.68 9.07 -4.68
CA THR A 291 -2.29 8.60 -4.89
C THR A 291 -1.47 9.69 -5.57
N TRP A 292 -1.99 10.27 -6.63
CA TRP A 292 -1.28 11.33 -7.35
C TRP A 292 -1.16 12.61 -6.53
N HIS A 293 -2.20 12.99 -5.76
CA HIS A 293 -2.10 14.13 -4.84
C HIS A 293 -0.93 13.96 -3.87
N THR A 294 -0.78 12.79 -3.24
CA THR A 294 0.32 12.51 -2.30
C THR A 294 1.67 12.48 -3.01
N GLN A 295 1.78 11.77 -4.14
CA GLN A 295 3.03 11.66 -4.90
C GLN A 295 3.50 13.00 -5.44
N LEU A 296 2.60 13.81 -6.00
CA LEU A 296 2.92 15.13 -6.50
C LEU A 296 3.44 16.06 -5.39
N GLY A 297 2.92 15.93 -4.16
CA GLY A 297 3.44 16.63 -2.99
C GLY A 297 4.92 16.36 -2.77
N ILE A 298 5.32 15.09 -2.81
CA ILE A 298 6.73 14.69 -2.69
C ILE A 298 7.55 15.20 -3.86
N PHE A 299 7.04 15.06 -5.08
CA PHE A 299 7.80 15.43 -6.30
C PHE A 299 8.08 16.94 -6.39
N TRP A 300 7.06 17.80 -6.15
CA TRP A 300 7.33 19.23 -6.27
C TRP A 300 8.22 19.74 -5.13
N ILE A 301 8.08 19.19 -3.90
CA ILE A 301 8.99 19.55 -2.77
C ILE A 301 10.42 19.16 -3.10
N ALA A 302 10.68 17.92 -3.51
CA ALA A 302 12.02 17.44 -3.86
C ALA A 302 12.62 18.24 -5.02
N THR A 303 11.81 18.52 -6.07
CA THR A 303 12.23 19.32 -7.23
C THR A 303 12.53 20.76 -6.84
N ALA A 304 11.75 21.37 -5.92
CA ALA A 304 11.98 22.72 -5.43
C ALA A 304 13.30 22.81 -4.65
N TRP A 305 13.58 21.85 -3.78
CA TRP A 305 14.85 21.78 -3.04
C TRP A 305 16.03 21.62 -3.99
N LEU A 306 15.94 20.72 -4.97
CA LEU A 306 16.97 20.53 -5.99
C LEU A 306 17.19 21.82 -6.79
N ALA A 307 16.12 22.45 -7.24
CA ALA A 307 16.19 23.71 -8.00
C ALA A 307 16.84 24.83 -7.19
N ALA A 308 16.44 24.98 -5.92
CA ALA A 308 17.02 25.99 -5.02
C ALA A 308 18.53 25.75 -4.83
N GLY A 309 18.95 24.51 -4.56
CA GLY A 309 20.36 24.15 -4.44
C GLY A 309 21.18 24.44 -5.69
N LEU A 310 20.67 24.03 -6.86
CA LEU A 310 21.33 24.29 -8.17
C LEU A 310 21.37 25.77 -8.50
N TYR A 311 20.37 26.56 -8.11
CA TYR A 311 20.34 28.00 -8.35
C TYR A 311 21.33 28.77 -7.46
N ILE A 312 21.44 28.39 -6.18
CA ILE A 312 22.31 29.06 -5.20
C ILE A 312 23.77 28.65 -5.36
N ALA A 313 24.06 27.44 -5.82
CA ALA A 313 25.43 26.92 -5.90
C ALA A 313 26.46 27.85 -6.58
N PRO A 314 26.20 28.45 -7.74
CA PRO A 314 27.16 29.39 -8.35
C PRO A 314 27.36 30.68 -7.55
N ALA A 315 26.32 31.15 -6.84
CA ALA A 315 26.39 32.34 -6.02
C ALA A 315 27.28 32.13 -4.78
N VAL A 316 27.09 30.98 -4.11
CA VAL A 316 27.87 30.62 -2.90
C VAL A 316 29.32 30.27 -3.27
N SER A 317 29.55 29.57 -4.38
CA SER A 317 30.89 29.19 -4.82
C SER A 317 31.66 30.34 -5.47
N GLY A 318 30.96 31.36 -5.95
CA GLY A 318 31.52 32.47 -6.71
C GLY A 318 32.01 32.10 -8.12
N VAL A 319 31.81 30.86 -8.55
CA VAL A 319 32.25 30.36 -9.86
C VAL A 319 31.22 29.40 -10.47
N GLU A 320 31.10 29.39 -11.78
CA GLU A 320 30.35 28.40 -12.53
C GLU A 320 31.31 27.43 -13.22
N PRO A 321 31.45 26.16 -12.78
CA PRO A 321 32.31 25.18 -13.43
C PRO A 321 31.89 24.91 -14.89
N LYS A 322 32.87 24.57 -15.74
CA LYS A 322 32.58 24.11 -17.11
C LYS A 322 31.68 22.87 -17.06
N GLY A 323 30.55 22.90 -17.78
CA GLY A 323 29.62 21.78 -17.85
C GLY A 323 28.47 21.84 -16.84
N GLN A 324 28.46 22.77 -15.88
CA GLN A 324 27.38 22.86 -14.88
C GLN A 324 26.01 23.04 -15.53
N LYS A 325 25.86 23.91 -16.52
CA LYS A 325 24.63 24.04 -17.32
C LYS A 325 24.22 22.73 -17.96
N THR A 326 25.15 21.95 -18.48
CA THR A 326 24.89 20.64 -19.08
C THR A 326 24.41 19.66 -18.02
N GLY A 327 25.05 19.63 -16.85
CA GLY A 327 24.62 18.82 -15.72
C GLY A 327 23.19 19.14 -15.27
N VAL A 328 22.86 20.44 -15.12
CA VAL A 328 21.48 20.90 -14.81
C VAL A 328 20.49 20.44 -15.88
N ASN A 329 20.86 20.44 -17.16
CA ASN A 329 19.96 19.98 -18.21
C ASN A 329 19.78 18.47 -18.23
N ILE A 330 20.80 17.68 -17.92
CA ILE A 330 20.75 16.23 -17.85
C ILE A 330 19.86 15.80 -16.65
N LEU A 331 20.05 16.43 -15.49
CA LEU A 331 19.23 16.14 -14.29
C LEU A 331 17.75 16.48 -14.48
N PHE A 332 17.41 17.29 -15.46
CA PHE A 332 16.02 17.67 -15.75
C PHE A 332 15.27 16.59 -16.53
N ILE A 333 15.93 15.70 -17.24
CA ILE A 333 15.36 14.63 -18.07
C ILE A 333 15.07 13.42 -17.22
#